data_c0aff5abee4968ac33d2468de85ef071
#
_entry.id   c0aff5abee4968ac33d2468de85ef071
#
_cell.length_a   1.000
_cell.length_b   1.000
_cell.length_c   1.000
_cell.angle_alpha   90.00
_cell.angle_beta   90.00
_cell.angle_gamma   90.00
#
_symmetry.space_group_name_H-M   'P 1'
#
loop_
_entity.id
_entity.type
_entity.pdbx_description
1 polymer ?
#
loop_
_entity_poly.entity_id
_entity_poly.type
_entity_poly.pdbx_seq_one_letter_code
_entity_poly.pdbx_strand_id
1 'polypeptide(L)'
;MNQNFPDDGELIKATERKSDKLIFFVHFFQGHKKALKRHVEFVNELGYDAYIFNLKDRAKQHSYIPYSTVSKKFGMKHALADQIEHHLDLLSDYNEKIMFAFSNVAGCAMETMARRFKNHPHEIQAMICDSGPGAKFIYSSYKLLQEQFGMKSLPLRIISTPVIALGWSKELHKDLHEHLKQFPENFPLLSIRGWRDKMISPSHIDDVFEPHQNINWKKLSLPEAGHLNGLRDFPSEYKPALADFLQSIK
;
A
#
# COMPACT_ATOMS: atom_id res chain seq x y z
N MET A 1 -10.60 -9.64 -21.43
CA MET A 1 -10.82 -10.90 -20.68
C MET A 1 -9.95 -10.83 -19.42
N ASN A 2 -10.48 -11.24 -18.26
CA ASN A 2 -9.69 -11.33 -17.04
C ASN A 2 -8.88 -12.63 -17.07
N GLN A 3 -7.60 -12.54 -16.70
CA GLN A 3 -6.71 -13.68 -16.56
C GLN A 3 -6.50 -13.97 -15.08
N ASN A 4 -6.76 -15.21 -14.65
CA ASN A 4 -6.55 -15.65 -13.28
C ASN A 4 -5.13 -16.20 -13.12
N PHE A 5 -4.48 -15.80 -12.04
CA PHE A 5 -3.15 -16.25 -11.63
C PHE A 5 -3.23 -17.15 -10.40
N PRO A 6 -2.17 -17.90 -10.09
CA PRO A 6 -2.04 -18.58 -8.81
C PRO A 6 -2.24 -17.64 -7.62
N ASP A 7 -2.56 -18.21 -6.46
CA ASP A 7 -2.72 -17.48 -5.20
C ASP A 7 -3.75 -16.32 -5.24
N ASP A 8 -4.84 -16.52 -5.98
CA ASP A 8 -5.96 -15.57 -6.08
C ASP A 8 -5.63 -14.26 -6.80
N GLY A 9 -4.54 -14.22 -7.57
CA GLY A 9 -4.19 -13.08 -8.42
C GLY A 9 -5.14 -12.96 -9.61
N GLU A 10 -5.43 -11.72 -10.02
CA GLU A 10 -6.31 -11.41 -11.15
C GLU A 10 -5.76 -10.22 -11.94
N LEU A 11 -5.52 -10.43 -13.23
CA LEU A 11 -5.16 -9.39 -14.18
C LEU A 11 -6.42 -8.90 -14.91
N ILE A 12 -6.72 -7.62 -14.77
CA ILE A 12 -7.88 -6.96 -15.37
C ILE A 12 -7.35 -5.99 -16.43
N LYS A 13 -7.57 -6.34 -17.68
CA LYS A 13 -7.10 -5.55 -18.82
C LYS A 13 -8.01 -4.36 -19.08
N ALA A 14 -7.41 -3.21 -19.41
CA ALA A 14 -8.13 -2.06 -19.93
C ALA A 14 -8.78 -2.40 -21.26
N THR A 15 -9.99 -1.89 -21.50
CA THR A 15 -10.70 -2.06 -22.78
C THR A 15 -9.93 -1.37 -23.91
N GLU A 16 -9.43 -0.15 -23.64
CA GLU A 16 -8.56 0.61 -24.53
C GLU A 16 -7.23 0.84 -23.82
N ARG A 17 -6.26 -0.04 -24.05
CA ARG A 17 -4.94 0.08 -23.45
C ARG A 17 -4.19 1.26 -24.06
N LYS A 18 -3.76 2.20 -23.21
CA LYS A 18 -3.00 3.40 -23.57
C LYS A 18 -1.60 3.45 -22.95
N SER A 19 -1.30 2.52 -22.03
CA SER A 19 -0.02 2.44 -21.35
C SER A 19 0.47 1.00 -21.30
N ASP A 20 1.78 0.81 -21.44
CA ASP A 20 2.44 -0.48 -21.23
C ASP A 20 2.74 -0.77 -19.76
N LYS A 21 2.56 0.23 -18.91
CA LYS A 21 2.71 0.10 -17.46
C LYS A 21 1.49 -0.57 -16.84
N LEU A 22 1.75 -1.46 -15.88
CA LEU A 22 0.72 -2.14 -15.09
C LEU A 22 0.51 -1.42 -13.75
N ILE A 23 -0.74 -1.19 -13.35
CA ILE A 23 -1.05 -0.77 -11.99
C ILE A 23 -1.16 -2.01 -11.10
N PHE A 24 -0.20 -2.16 -10.17
CA PHE A 24 -0.14 -3.27 -9.23
C PHE A 24 -0.74 -2.84 -7.89
N PHE A 25 -1.91 -3.37 -7.56
CA PHE A 25 -2.65 -2.99 -6.37
C PHE A 25 -2.36 -3.88 -5.17
N VAL A 26 -2.11 -3.27 -4.01
CA VAL A 26 -1.92 -3.93 -2.71
C VAL A 26 -2.96 -3.39 -1.74
N HIS A 27 -4.00 -4.18 -1.43
CA HIS A 27 -5.09 -3.73 -0.56
C HIS A 27 -4.67 -3.53 0.91
N PHE A 28 -5.52 -2.86 1.69
CA PHE A 28 -5.30 -2.60 3.12
C PHE A 28 -5.43 -3.87 3.97
N PHE A 29 -4.90 -3.82 5.19
CA PHE A 29 -4.92 -4.95 6.15
C PHE A 29 -6.36 -5.42 6.42
N GLN A 30 -6.57 -6.73 6.38
CA GLN A 30 -7.88 -7.41 6.44
C GLN A 30 -8.89 -6.96 5.36
N GLY A 31 -8.41 -6.30 4.33
CA GLY A 31 -9.19 -5.98 3.15
C GLY A 31 -9.49 -7.21 2.28
N HIS A 32 -9.98 -6.92 1.09
CA HIS A 32 -10.20 -7.91 0.04
C HIS A 32 -10.02 -7.23 -1.31
N LYS A 33 -9.46 -7.92 -2.32
CA LYS A 33 -9.26 -7.37 -3.68
C LYS A 33 -10.52 -6.73 -4.28
N LYS A 34 -11.72 -7.23 -3.95
CA LYS A 34 -12.98 -6.63 -4.40
C LYS A 34 -13.21 -5.20 -3.91
N ALA A 35 -12.60 -4.80 -2.80
CA ALA A 35 -12.69 -3.41 -2.31
C ALA A 35 -11.99 -2.41 -3.24
N LEU A 36 -11.08 -2.89 -4.10
CA LEU A 36 -10.34 -2.10 -5.06
C LEU A 36 -11.12 -1.82 -6.36
N LYS A 37 -12.31 -2.39 -6.52
CA LYS A 37 -13.08 -2.34 -7.77
C LYS A 37 -13.13 -0.93 -8.40
N ARG A 38 -13.48 0.11 -7.61
CA ARG A 38 -13.56 1.49 -8.11
C ARG A 38 -12.22 2.03 -8.60
N HIS A 39 -11.13 1.66 -7.92
CA HIS A 39 -9.78 2.07 -8.33
C HIS A 39 -9.36 1.37 -9.62
N VAL A 40 -9.65 0.06 -9.73
CA VAL A 40 -9.39 -0.73 -10.94
C VAL A 40 -10.18 -0.16 -12.12
N GLU A 41 -11.49 0.08 -11.96
CA GLU A 41 -12.32 0.67 -13.00
C GLU A 41 -11.75 2.01 -13.46
N PHE A 42 -11.35 2.87 -12.52
CA PHE A 42 -10.82 4.18 -12.86
C PHE A 42 -9.47 4.10 -13.62
N VAL A 43 -8.51 3.27 -13.19
CA VAL A 43 -7.25 3.15 -13.92
C VAL A 43 -7.42 2.46 -15.28
N ASN A 44 -8.39 1.55 -15.41
CA ASN A 44 -8.75 0.97 -16.71
C ASN A 44 -9.39 2.01 -17.65
N GLU A 45 -10.23 2.94 -17.15
CA GLU A 45 -10.74 4.10 -17.92
C GLU A 45 -9.59 4.98 -18.44
N LEU A 46 -8.50 5.09 -17.68
CA LEU A 46 -7.29 5.80 -18.09
C LEU A 46 -6.40 5.01 -19.09
N GLY A 47 -6.71 3.73 -19.32
CA GLY A 47 -6.00 2.87 -20.26
C GLY A 47 -4.85 2.07 -19.67
N TYR A 48 -4.80 1.90 -18.35
CA TYR A 48 -3.84 1.03 -17.66
C TYR A 48 -4.46 -0.33 -17.36
N ASP A 49 -3.71 -1.41 -17.60
CA ASP A 49 -4.03 -2.72 -17.06
C ASP A 49 -3.85 -2.70 -15.53
N ALA A 50 -4.62 -3.50 -14.80
CA ALA A 50 -4.60 -3.56 -13.35
C ALA A 50 -4.42 -5.00 -12.85
N TYR A 51 -3.58 -5.19 -11.84
CA TYR A 51 -3.43 -6.45 -11.14
C TYR A 51 -3.87 -6.32 -9.69
N ILE A 52 -4.71 -7.26 -9.25
CA ILE A 52 -5.23 -7.34 -7.88
C ILE A 52 -5.09 -8.75 -7.34
N PHE A 53 -4.91 -8.89 -6.04
CA PHE A 53 -4.83 -10.17 -5.33
C PHE A 53 -5.28 -10.01 -3.89
N ASN A 54 -5.48 -11.13 -3.18
CA ASN A 54 -5.75 -11.09 -1.75
C ASN A 54 -4.50 -11.39 -0.95
N LEU A 55 -4.19 -10.51 0.01
CA LEU A 55 -3.18 -10.78 1.02
C LEU A 55 -3.68 -11.85 2.00
N LYS A 56 -2.82 -12.81 2.33
CA LYS A 56 -3.10 -13.84 3.34
C LYS A 56 -2.79 -13.27 4.74
N ASP A 57 -3.59 -12.30 5.16
CA ASP A 57 -3.41 -11.52 6.41
C ASP A 57 -4.39 -11.93 7.53
N ARG A 58 -5.27 -12.92 7.27
CA ARG A 58 -6.26 -13.42 8.22
C ARG A 58 -5.82 -14.73 8.85
N ALA A 59 -5.53 -14.71 10.14
CA ALA A 59 -5.12 -15.89 10.92
C ALA A 59 -6.11 -17.06 10.87
N LYS A 60 -7.40 -16.79 10.60
CA LYS A 60 -8.45 -17.82 10.53
C LYS A 60 -8.43 -18.66 9.24
N GLN A 61 -7.75 -18.21 8.19
CA GLN A 61 -7.76 -18.88 6.88
C GLN A 61 -6.55 -19.75 6.63
N HIS A 62 -5.43 -19.52 7.36
CA HIS A 62 -4.17 -20.23 7.15
C HIS A 62 -3.45 -20.43 8.48
N SER A 63 -2.75 -21.52 8.64
CA SER A 63 -1.75 -21.74 9.70
C SER A 63 -0.54 -20.82 9.41
N TYR A 64 -0.72 -19.53 9.70
CA TYR A 64 0.20 -18.50 9.23
C TYR A 64 1.14 -18.09 10.34
N ILE A 65 2.42 -18.40 10.16
CA ILE A 65 3.49 -17.85 10.98
C ILE A 65 3.93 -16.54 10.32
N PRO A 66 3.81 -15.38 10.96
CA PRO A 66 4.20 -14.10 10.38
C PRO A 66 5.73 -13.96 10.35
N TYR A 67 6.37 -14.74 9.48
CA TYR A 67 7.81 -14.79 9.29
C TYR A 67 8.14 -14.62 7.82
N SER A 68 9.03 -13.67 7.52
CA SER A 68 9.57 -13.50 6.18
C SER A 68 10.71 -14.46 5.93
N THR A 69 10.60 -15.26 4.89
CA THR A 69 11.67 -16.15 4.43
C THR A 69 12.77 -15.38 3.69
N VAL A 70 12.47 -14.22 3.14
CA VAL A 70 13.41 -13.35 2.42
C VAL A 70 14.23 -12.50 3.40
N SER A 71 13.57 -11.69 4.24
CA SER A 71 14.29 -10.82 5.19
C SER A 71 14.77 -11.53 6.46
N LYS A 72 14.31 -12.77 6.71
CA LYS A 72 14.58 -13.55 7.94
C LYS A 72 14.08 -12.83 9.20
N LYS A 73 12.98 -12.10 9.09
CA LYS A 73 12.37 -11.31 10.17
C LYS A 73 10.99 -11.82 10.56
N PHE A 74 10.69 -11.75 11.86
CA PHE A 74 9.34 -11.94 12.37
C PHE A 74 8.52 -10.66 12.25
N GLY A 75 7.27 -10.80 11.87
CA GLY A 75 6.27 -9.74 11.78
C GLY A 75 5.42 -9.87 10.52
N MET A 76 4.15 -9.55 10.68
CA MET A 76 3.16 -9.58 9.58
C MET A 76 3.62 -8.72 8.40
N LYS A 77 4.18 -7.54 8.67
CA LYS A 77 4.70 -6.63 7.64
C LYS A 77 5.67 -7.33 6.70
N HIS A 78 6.67 -8.02 7.26
CA HIS A 78 7.72 -8.68 6.47
C HIS A 78 7.19 -9.87 5.66
N ALA A 79 6.27 -10.63 6.26
CA ALA A 79 5.65 -11.77 5.60
C ALA A 79 4.67 -11.35 4.49
N LEU A 80 3.97 -10.21 4.65
CA LEU A 80 3.17 -9.62 3.57
C LEU A 80 4.05 -9.05 2.46
N ALA A 81 5.23 -8.52 2.78
CA ALA A 81 6.19 -8.10 1.77
C ALA A 81 6.65 -9.27 0.88
N ASP A 82 6.87 -10.47 1.45
CA ASP A 82 7.19 -11.67 0.67
C ASP A 82 6.05 -12.08 -0.27
N GLN A 83 4.78 -11.93 0.16
CA GLN A 83 3.63 -12.21 -0.71
C GLN A 83 3.52 -11.20 -1.86
N ILE A 84 3.75 -9.91 -1.59
CA ILE A 84 3.77 -8.87 -2.62
C ILE A 84 4.86 -9.18 -3.65
N GLU A 85 6.04 -9.57 -3.19
CA GLU A 85 7.17 -9.95 -4.05
C GLU A 85 6.83 -11.15 -4.94
N HIS A 86 6.23 -12.21 -4.36
CA HIS A 86 5.76 -13.37 -5.12
C HIS A 86 4.78 -12.98 -6.24
N HIS A 87 3.81 -12.09 -5.96
CA HIS A 87 2.86 -11.65 -6.98
C HIS A 87 3.50 -10.75 -8.06
N LEU A 88 4.54 -10.00 -7.73
CA LEU A 88 5.33 -9.27 -8.74
C LEU A 88 6.07 -10.23 -9.68
N ASP A 89 6.62 -11.35 -9.16
CA ASP A 89 7.29 -12.37 -9.97
C ASP A 89 6.37 -13.06 -10.98
N LEU A 90 5.07 -13.18 -10.66
CA LEU A 90 4.06 -13.72 -11.59
C LEU A 90 3.79 -12.81 -12.80
N LEU A 91 4.29 -11.58 -12.80
CA LEU A 91 4.01 -10.54 -13.78
C LEU A 91 5.25 -10.13 -14.57
N SER A 92 6.11 -11.10 -14.86
CA SER A 92 7.36 -10.89 -15.63
C SER A 92 7.12 -10.32 -17.05
N ASP A 93 5.92 -10.54 -17.61
CA ASP A 93 5.52 -10.02 -18.91
C ASP A 93 5.29 -8.49 -18.93
N TYR A 94 5.16 -7.89 -17.74
CA TYR A 94 5.10 -6.43 -17.59
C TYR A 94 6.43 -5.89 -17.09
N ASN A 95 7.20 -5.26 -17.98
CA ASN A 95 8.50 -4.69 -17.63
C ASN A 95 8.38 -3.51 -16.65
N GLU A 96 7.31 -2.74 -16.75
CA GLU A 96 7.08 -1.54 -15.93
C GLU A 96 5.78 -1.63 -15.15
N LYS A 97 5.87 -1.34 -13.87
CA LYS A 97 4.74 -1.37 -12.94
C LYS A 97 4.66 -0.08 -12.12
N ILE A 98 3.46 0.30 -11.73
CA ILE A 98 3.20 1.36 -10.75
C ILE A 98 2.58 0.70 -9.54
N MET A 99 3.22 0.83 -8.39
CA MET A 99 2.73 0.29 -7.12
C MET A 99 1.62 1.16 -6.56
N PHE A 100 0.44 0.60 -6.28
CA PHE A 100 -0.65 1.30 -5.63
C PHE A 100 -1.03 0.58 -4.33
N ALA A 101 -0.66 1.13 -3.20
CA ALA A 101 -0.81 0.49 -1.90
C ALA A 101 -1.64 1.33 -0.93
N PHE A 102 -2.36 0.66 -0.03
CA PHE A 102 -3.33 1.26 0.86
C PHE A 102 -2.97 1.10 2.33
N SER A 103 -3.19 2.17 3.12
CA SER A 103 -3.02 2.18 4.58
C SER A 103 -1.60 1.75 5.00
N ASN A 104 -1.44 1.17 6.18
CA ASN A 104 -0.13 0.72 6.67
C ASN A 104 0.48 -0.44 5.87
N VAL A 105 -0.31 -1.13 5.02
CA VAL A 105 0.22 -2.15 4.10
C VAL A 105 1.11 -1.53 3.02
N ALA A 106 1.00 -0.23 2.75
CA ALA A 106 1.96 0.48 1.92
C ALA A 106 3.41 0.34 2.45
N GLY A 107 3.60 0.18 3.76
CA GLY A 107 4.90 -0.12 4.35
C GLY A 107 5.45 -1.52 3.97
N CYS A 108 4.57 -2.50 3.72
CA CYS A 108 4.98 -3.80 3.18
C CYS A 108 5.43 -3.67 1.72
N ALA A 109 4.68 -2.91 0.92
CA ALA A 109 5.04 -2.62 -0.47
C ALA A 109 6.38 -1.88 -0.56
N MET A 110 6.64 -0.89 0.32
CA MET A 110 7.93 -0.20 0.38
C MET A 110 9.09 -1.15 0.69
N GLU A 111 8.90 -2.10 1.62
CA GLU A 111 9.92 -3.11 1.92
C GLU A 111 10.20 -3.99 0.69
N THR A 112 9.16 -4.46 0.00
CA THR A 112 9.30 -5.22 -1.25
C THR A 112 10.06 -4.42 -2.30
N MET A 113 9.66 -3.17 -2.53
CA MET A 113 10.30 -2.28 -3.52
C MET A 113 11.78 -2.05 -3.22
N ALA A 114 12.11 -1.77 -1.94
CA ALA A 114 13.50 -1.58 -1.51
C ALA A 114 14.38 -2.81 -1.77
N ARG A 115 13.82 -4.03 -1.64
CA ARG A 115 14.51 -5.28 -1.99
C ARG A 115 14.70 -5.40 -3.50
N ARG A 116 13.65 -5.11 -4.28
CA ARG A 116 13.65 -5.28 -5.74
C ARG A 116 14.54 -4.27 -6.46
N PHE A 117 14.62 -3.05 -6.01
CA PHE A 117 15.47 -2.02 -6.64
C PHE A 117 16.96 -2.41 -6.70
N LYS A 118 17.42 -3.33 -5.86
CA LYS A 118 18.79 -3.86 -5.91
C LYS A 118 19.07 -4.66 -7.20
N ASN A 119 18.07 -5.38 -7.70
CA ASN A 119 18.21 -6.30 -8.83
C ASN A 119 17.37 -5.88 -10.04
N HIS A 120 16.29 -5.11 -9.82
CA HIS A 120 15.31 -4.68 -10.83
C HIS A 120 15.01 -3.18 -10.70
N PRO A 121 16.01 -2.29 -10.92
CA PRO A 121 15.88 -0.86 -10.61
C PRO A 121 14.83 -0.12 -11.44
N HIS A 122 14.43 -0.68 -12.58
CA HIS A 122 13.48 -0.07 -13.52
C HIS A 122 12.12 -0.78 -13.56
N GLU A 123 11.89 -1.77 -12.72
CA GLU A 123 10.63 -2.52 -12.74
C GLU A 123 9.46 -1.71 -12.19
N ILE A 124 9.68 -0.96 -11.12
CA ILE A 124 8.64 -0.15 -10.47
C ILE A 124 8.96 1.32 -10.69
N GLN A 125 8.12 2.00 -11.48
CA GLN A 125 8.36 3.36 -11.95
C GLN A 125 7.83 4.45 -11.01
N ALA A 126 6.81 4.13 -10.20
CA ALA A 126 6.21 5.05 -9.27
C ALA A 126 5.47 4.32 -8.15
N MET A 127 5.16 5.04 -7.09
CA MET A 127 4.32 4.54 -6.00
C MET A 127 3.19 5.51 -5.66
N ILE A 128 2.00 4.96 -5.44
CA ILE A 128 0.83 5.67 -4.91
C ILE A 128 0.49 5.06 -3.56
N CYS A 129 0.39 5.89 -2.54
CA CYS A 129 0.01 5.49 -1.18
C CYS A 129 -1.30 6.18 -0.81
N ASP A 130 -2.37 5.42 -0.63
CA ASP A 130 -3.65 5.97 -0.16
C ASP A 130 -3.83 5.69 1.34
N SER A 131 -3.99 6.77 2.12
CA SER A 131 -4.26 6.75 3.55
C SER A 131 -3.15 6.05 4.38
N GLY A 132 -1.89 6.22 4.00
CA GLY A 132 -0.74 5.63 4.71
C GLY A 132 0.53 5.55 3.88
N PRO A 133 1.58 4.88 4.41
CA PRO A 133 1.70 4.39 5.77
C PRO A 133 1.95 5.53 6.76
N GLY A 134 1.71 5.30 8.05
CA GLY A 134 1.98 6.25 9.11
C GLY A 134 3.19 5.89 9.96
N ALA A 135 4.01 6.87 10.33
CA ALA A 135 5.20 6.66 11.18
C ALA A 135 4.85 6.15 12.59
N LYS A 136 3.71 6.58 13.15
CA LYS A 136 3.31 6.26 14.54
C LYS A 136 2.47 4.98 14.62
N PHE A 137 3.12 3.85 14.38
CA PHE A 137 2.43 2.56 14.25
C PHE A 137 1.70 2.10 15.52
N ILE A 138 2.23 2.38 16.72
CA ILE A 138 1.53 2.08 17.99
C ILE A 138 0.19 2.84 18.05
N TYR A 139 0.17 4.11 17.68
CA TYR A 139 -1.06 4.90 17.62
C TYR A 139 -2.06 4.29 16.60
N SER A 140 -1.60 3.97 15.40
CA SER A 140 -2.44 3.34 14.38
C SER A 140 -2.99 1.99 14.84
N SER A 141 -2.20 1.18 15.57
CA SER A 141 -2.65 -0.09 16.15
C SER A 141 -3.73 0.11 17.21
N TYR A 142 -3.57 1.12 18.07
CA TYR A 142 -4.59 1.47 19.06
C TYR A 142 -5.91 1.91 18.39
N LYS A 143 -5.79 2.72 17.33
CA LYS A 143 -6.96 3.17 16.55
C LYS A 143 -7.60 2.03 15.76
N LEU A 144 -6.83 1.11 15.22
CA LEU A 144 -7.33 -0.09 14.57
C LEU A 144 -8.25 -0.91 15.50
N LEU A 145 -7.83 -1.11 16.76
CA LEU A 145 -8.63 -1.80 17.76
C LEU A 145 -9.93 -1.05 18.09
N GLN A 146 -9.88 0.28 18.12
CA GLN A 146 -11.02 1.13 18.44
C GLN A 146 -12.00 1.22 17.27
N GLU A 147 -11.53 1.61 16.10
CA GLU A 147 -12.37 2.00 14.96
C GLU A 147 -12.79 0.80 14.09
N GLN A 148 -11.87 -0.13 13.84
CA GLN A 148 -12.14 -1.27 12.96
C GLN A 148 -12.65 -2.49 13.73
N PHE A 149 -12.03 -2.82 14.87
CA PHE A 149 -12.47 -3.97 15.68
C PHE A 149 -13.55 -3.62 16.72
N GLY A 150 -13.92 -2.35 16.87
CA GLY A 150 -14.99 -1.91 17.77
C GLY A 150 -14.73 -2.22 19.25
N MET A 151 -13.45 -2.36 19.65
CA MET A 151 -13.09 -2.73 21.02
C MET A 151 -13.38 -1.58 21.98
N LYS A 152 -14.45 -1.68 22.76
CA LYS A 152 -14.91 -0.63 23.70
C LYS A 152 -14.08 -0.54 24.99
N SER A 153 -13.54 -1.65 25.47
CA SER A 153 -12.77 -1.72 26.72
C SER A 153 -11.43 -1.02 26.59
N LEU A 154 -11.24 0.09 27.32
CA LEU A 154 -9.99 0.84 27.34
C LEU A 154 -8.80 0.01 27.87
N PRO A 155 -8.91 -0.69 29.03
CA PRO A 155 -7.81 -1.53 29.50
C PRO A 155 -7.39 -2.59 28.49
N LEU A 156 -8.36 -3.25 27.84
CA LEU A 156 -8.08 -4.28 26.85
C LEU A 156 -7.37 -3.69 25.62
N ARG A 157 -7.77 -2.49 25.14
CA ARG A 157 -7.07 -1.80 24.07
C ARG A 157 -5.62 -1.49 24.42
N ILE A 158 -5.37 -0.97 25.62
CA ILE A 158 -4.03 -0.63 26.09
C ILE A 158 -3.13 -1.88 26.12
N ILE A 159 -3.63 -3.01 26.62
CA ILE A 159 -2.86 -4.26 26.69
C ILE A 159 -2.65 -4.88 25.30
N SER A 160 -3.67 -4.84 24.42
CA SER A 160 -3.60 -5.48 23.10
C SER A 160 -2.79 -4.66 22.08
N THR A 161 -2.70 -3.34 22.24
CA THR A 161 -1.99 -2.47 21.28
C THR A 161 -0.53 -2.87 21.07
N PRO A 162 0.31 -3.04 22.12
CA PRO A 162 1.70 -3.44 21.90
C PRO A 162 1.82 -4.85 21.30
N VAL A 163 0.92 -5.77 21.63
CA VAL A 163 0.92 -7.13 21.06
C VAL A 163 0.69 -7.07 19.55
N ILE A 164 -0.32 -6.31 19.10
CA ILE A 164 -0.60 -6.12 17.66
C ILE A 164 0.54 -5.39 16.97
N ALA A 165 1.05 -4.33 17.58
CA ALA A 165 2.12 -3.53 16.98
C ALA A 165 3.41 -4.35 16.83
N LEU A 166 3.82 -5.12 17.82
CA LEU A 166 4.99 -6.00 17.75
C LEU A 166 4.77 -7.21 16.83
N GLY A 167 3.53 -7.73 16.77
CA GLY A 167 3.16 -8.78 15.82
C GLY A 167 3.19 -8.30 14.36
N TRP A 168 3.00 -7.01 14.13
CA TRP A 168 3.17 -6.41 12.81
C TRP A 168 4.65 -6.31 12.42
N SER A 169 5.45 -5.64 13.24
CA SER A 169 6.90 -5.53 13.08
C SER A 169 7.54 -5.05 14.37
N LYS A 170 8.67 -5.63 14.73
CA LYS A 170 9.48 -5.16 15.88
C LYS A 170 10.02 -3.75 15.68
N GLU A 171 10.25 -3.37 14.43
CA GLU A 171 10.74 -2.06 14.04
C GLU A 171 9.69 -0.95 14.17
N LEU A 172 8.39 -1.29 14.32
CA LEU A 172 7.30 -0.33 14.49
C LEU A 172 7.29 0.78 13.43
N HIS A 173 7.54 0.42 12.16
CA HIS A 173 7.68 1.33 11.02
C HIS A 173 8.95 2.23 11.01
N LYS A 174 9.88 2.11 11.97
CA LYS A 174 11.15 2.86 11.92
C LYS A 174 12.00 2.48 10.72
N ASP A 175 11.89 1.26 10.25
CA ASP A 175 12.60 0.73 9.08
C ASP A 175 12.08 1.28 7.73
N LEU A 176 10.93 1.99 7.71
CA LEU A 176 10.43 2.65 6.48
C LEU A 176 11.45 3.66 5.93
N HIS A 177 12.13 4.39 6.82
CA HIS A 177 13.17 5.33 6.42
C HIS A 177 14.35 4.63 5.74
N GLU A 178 14.75 3.44 6.23
CA GLU A 178 15.81 2.65 5.60
C GLU A 178 15.38 2.08 4.26
N HIS A 179 14.11 1.73 4.10
CA HIS A 179 13.57 1.29 2.81
C HIS A 179 13.52 2.45 1.81
N LEU A 180 13.02 3.63 2.22
CA LEU A 180 12.91 4.80 1.35
C LEU A 180 14.27 5.34 0.88
N LYS A 181 15.33 5.22 1.68
CA LYS A 181 16.71 5.55 1.26
C LYS A 181 17.23 4.69 0.10
N GLN A 182 16.62 3.51 -0.13
CA GLN A 182 17.00 2.61 -1.22
C GLN A 182 16.21 2.88 -2.52
N PHE A 183 15.27 3.82 -2.48
CA PHE A 183 14.52 4.22 -3.67
C PHE A 183 15.43 5.03 -4.61
N PRO A 184 15.23 4.92 -5.93
CA PRO A 184 15.98 5.72 -6.89
C PRO A 184 15.85 7.22 -6.64
N GLU A 185 16.83 7.98 -7.11
CA GLU A 185 16.79 9.46 -7.09
C GLU A 185 15.61 9.97 -7.91
N ASN A 186 14.91 10.96 -7.38
CA ASN A 186 13.70 11.56 -7.94
C ASN A 186 12.54 10.57 -8.15
N PHE A 187 12.49 9.48 -7.36
CA PHE A 187 11.46 8.47 -7.50
C PHE A 187 10.05 9.07 -7.29
N PRO A 188 9.13 8.94 -8.28
CA PRO A 188 7.80 9.53 -8.20
C PRO A 188 6.95 8.84 -7.14
N LEU A 189 6.45 9.63 -6.17
CA LEU A 189 5.57 9.13 -5.11
C LEU A 189 4.39 10.08 -4.90
N LEU A 190 3.17 9.54 -4.95
CA LEU A 190 1.95 10.27 -4.60
C LEU A 190 1.41 9.74 -3.27
N SER A 191 1.26 10.59 -2.27
CA SER A 191 0.50 10.27 -1.07
C SER A 191 -0.87 10.94 -1.08
N ILE A 192 -1.92 10.14 -0.94
CA ILE A 192 -3.31 10.59 -0.84
C ILE A 192 -3.73 10.45 0.62
N ARG A 193 -4.29 11.52 1.20
CA ARG A 193 -4.57 11.57 2.63
C ARG A 193 -5.81 12.37 2.97
N GLY A 194 -6.59 11.87 3.91
CA GLY A 194 -7.75 12.54 4.46
C GLY A 194 -7.42 13.28 5.77
N TRP A 195 -7.88 14.53 5.92
CA TRP A 195 -7.66 15.27 7.17
C TRP A 195 -8.53 14.77 8.32
N ARG A 196 -9.62 14.06 8.02
CA ARG A 196 -10.48 13.42 9.02
C ARG A 196 -10.16 11.95 9.26
N ASP A 197 -9.00 11.49 8.78
CA ASP A 197 -8.55 10.13 9.05
C ASP A 197 -8.20 9.96 10.53
N LYS A 198 -9.02 9.15 11.23
CA LYS A 198 -8.84 8.85 12.65
C LYS A 198 -7.79 7.78 12.93
N MET A 199 -7.37 7.03 11.91
CA MET A 199 -6.41 5.93 12.06
C MET A 199 -4.99 6.37 11.75
N ILE A 200 -4.79 7.11 10.66
CA ILE A 200 -3.50 7.58 10.20
C ILE A 200 -3.63 9.05 9.82
N SER A 201 -3.19 9.94 10.70
CA SER A 201 -3.27 11.38 10.42
C SER A 201 -2.31 11.81 9.31
N PRO A 202 -2.60 12.89 8.57
CA PRO A 202 -1.70 13.44 7.57
C PRO A 202 -0.29 13.69 8.09
N SER A 203 -0.13 14.21 9.32
CA SER A 203 1.19 14.42 9.93
C SER A 203 1.98 13.13 10.13
N HIS A 204 1.33 12.00 10.43
CA HIS A 204 2.01 10.71 10.54
C HIS A 204 2.50 10.18 9.18
N ILE A 205 1.84 10.59 8.09
CA ILE A 205 2.29 10.31 6.72
C ILE A 205 3.44 11.24 6.35
N ASP A 206 3.35 12.53 6.71
CA ASP A 206 4.44 13.49 6.51
C ASP A 206 5.72 13.03 7.21
N ASP A 207 5.63 12.57 8.47
CA ASP A 207 6.77 12.01 9.23
C ASP A 207 7.48 10.86 8.49
N VAL A 208 6.79 10.13 7.59
CA VAL A 208 7.41 9.07 6.79
C VAL A 208 8.16 9.62 5.58
N PHE A 209 7.56 10.54 4.83
CA PHE A 209 8.07 10.93 3.52
C PHE A 209 8.93 12.20 3.51
N GLU A 210 8.61 13.18 4.36
CA GLU A 210 9.26 14.49 4.36
C GLU A 210 10.79 14.46 4.56
N PRO A 211 11.37 13.52 5.36
CA PRO A 211 12.81 13.43 5.53
C PRO A 211 13.60 12.97 4.29
N HIS A 212 12.91 12.51 3.22
CA HIS A 212 13.56 11.85 2.08
C HIS A 212 13.62 12.76 0.85
N GLN A 213 14.82 13.23 0.51
CA GLN A 213 15.06 14.10 -0.65
C GLN A 213 15.20 13.33 -1.96
N ASN A 214 15.43 12.03 -1.90
CA ASN A 214 15.55 11.15 -3.08
C ASN A 214 14.21 10.79 -3.70
N ILE A 215 13.09 11.14 -3.08
CA ILE A 215 11.75 10.92 -3.65
C ILE A 215 11.14 12.23 -4.17
N ASN A 216 10.54 12.19 -5.36
CA ASN A 216 9.70 13.28 -5.87
C ASN A 216 8.29 13.12 -5.31
N TRP A 217 8.11 13.60 -4.08
CA TRP A 217 6.88 13.41 -3.31
C TRP A 217 5.82 14.44 -3.63
N LYS A 218 4.69 13.99 -4.15
CA LYS A 218 3.47 14.77 -4.36
C LYS A 218 2.42 14.40 -3.31
N LYS A 219 1.61 15.40 -2.91
CA LYS A 219 0.59 15.27 -1.87
C LYS A 219 -0.79 15.59 -2.44
N LEU A 220 -1.74 14.66 -2.31
CA LEU A 220 -3.17 14.96 -2.45
C LEU A 220 -3.80 14.98 -1.07
N SER A 221 -4.21 16.15 -0.61
CA SER A 221 -4.89 16.34 0.68
C SER A 221 -6.38 16.55 0.46
N LEU A 222 -7.21 15.73 1.07
CA LEU A 222 -8.66 15.78 1.00
C LEU A 222 -9.19 16.22 2.37
N PRO A 223 -9.63 17.49 2.55
CA PRO A 223 -9.97 18.06 3.86
C PRO A 223 -11.07 17.30 4.60
N GLU A 224 -12.05 16.79 3.87
CA GLU A 224 -13.22 16.14 4.46
C GLU A 224 -13.11 14.59 4.46
N ALA A 225 -12.08 14.03 3.81
CA ALA A 225 -11.92 12.59 3.72
C ALA A 225 -11.42 11.99 5.04
N GLY A 226 -11.96 10.81 5.35
CA GLY A 226 -11.48 9.92 6.40
C GLY A 226 -10.53 8.85 5.83
N HIS A 227 -10.45 7.71 6.54
CA HIS A 227 -9.59 6.59 6.13
C HIS A 227 -10.16 5.85 4.91
N LEU A 228 -9.41 5.77 3.82
CA LEU A 228 -9.71 4.97 2.61
C LEU A 228 -11.02 5.33 1.88
N ASN A 229 -11.57 6.51 2.09
CA ASN A 229 -12.82 6.91 1.44
C ASN A 229 -12.65 7.99 0.34
N GLY A 230 -11.41 8.39 0.04
CA GLY A 230 -11.10 9.46 -0.90
C GLY A 230 -11.77 9.30 -2.26
N LEU A 231 -11.51 8.20 -2.97
CA LEU A 231 -12.11 7.97 -4.29
C LEU A 231 -13.63 7.80 -4.25
N ARG A 232 -14.17 7.23 -3.15
CA ARG A 232 -15.61 6.97 -3.03
C ARG A 232 -16.41 8.25 -2.83
N ASP A 233 -15.93 9.12 -1.91
CA ASP A 233 -16.72 10.25 -1.41
C ASP A 233 -16.27 11.59 -2.02
N PHE A 234 -15.03 11.64 -2.56
CA PHE A 234 -14.41 12.86 -3.12
C PHE A 234 -13.80 12.61 -4.52
N PRO A 235 -14.56 11.97 -5.46
CA PRO A 235 -14.02 11.63 -6.78
C PRO A 235 -13.63 12.85 -7.62
N SER A 236 -14.24 14.01 -7.40
CA SER A 236 -13.96 15.26 -8.11
C SER A 236 -12.55 15.81 -7.86
N GLU A 237 -12.00 15.59 -6.68
CA GLU A 237 -10.63 15.95 -6.32
C GLU A 237 -9.64 14.80 -6.57
N TYR A 238 -10.09 13.58 -6.26
CA TYR A 238 -9.25 12.39 -6.31
C TYR A 238 -8.88 11.99 -7.73
N LYS A 239 -9.87 11.88 -8.63
CA LYS A 239 -9.67 11.37 -9.99
C LYS A 239 -8.72 12.25 -10.83
N PRO A 240 -8.88 13.59 -10.90
CA PRO A 240 -7.96 14.43 -11.65
C PRO A 240 -6.52 14.36 -11.13
N ALA A 241 -6.34 14.45 -9.81
CA ALA A 241 -5.00 14.41 -9.21
C ALA A 241 -4.27 13.07 -9.46
N LEU A 242 -5.00 11.95 -9.40
CA LEU A 242 -4.44 10.64 -9.73
C LEU A 242 -4.13 10.52 -11.23
N ALA A 243 -5.01 11.01 -12.11
CA ALA A 243 -4.79 11.00 -13.54
C ALA A 243 -3.55 11.83 -13.92
N ASP A 244 -3.42 13.05 -13.40
CA ASP A 244 -2.28 13.95 -13.63
C ASP A 244 -0.97 13.31 -13.13
N PHE A 245 -1.02 12.63 -11.97
CA PHE A 245 0.15 11.92 -11.47
C PHE A 245 0.54 10.79 -12.42
N LEU A 246 -0.39 9.92 -12.80
CA LEU A 246 -0.12 8.79 -13.70
C LEU A 246 0.41 9.25 -15.06
N GLN A 247 -0.13 10.33 -15.62
CA GLN A 247 0.35 10.90 -16.89
C GLN A 247 1.76 11.51 -16.77
N SER A 248 2.17 11.93 -15.57
CA SER A 248 3.52 12.47 -15.33
C SER A 248 4.62 11.40 -15.26
N ILE A 249 4.26 10.11 -15.20
CA ILE A 249 5.21 8.99 -15.14
C ILE A 249 5.63 8.65 -16.58
N LYS A 250 6.86 9.00 -16.90
CA LYS A 250 7.46 8.79 -18.23
C LYS A 250 7.85 7.34 -18.46
#